data_20e19f3766878f165b0b28390d14b170
#
_entry.id   20e19f3766878f165b0b28390d14b170
#
_cell.length_a   1.000
_cell.length_b   1.000
_cell.length_c   1.000
_cell.angle_alpha   90.00
_cell.angle_beta   90.00
_cell.angle_gamma   90.00
#
_symmetry.space_group_name_H-M   'P 1'
#
loop_
_entity.id
_entity.type
_entity.pdbx_description
1 polymer ?
#
loop_
_entity_poly.entity_id
_entity_poly.type
_entity_poly.pdbx_seq_one_letter_code
_entity_poly.pdbx_strand_id
1 'polypeptide(L)'
;MDVKDQPRFSWRGLMVDSCRHMMPVRDIKKVLDLMERYKFNTLHWHLTDDQGWRLPIAKYPRLTTVGGARAQSPVIGNRNKGDGIPYSGHYTADEIRDVVRYARDRGITVIPEVEMPGHASAAIAAYPELGNTDIPGYAPKVQETWGVHSYTFSSTEKTFRFLEDVIDEICALFPDSPYIHIGGDEAPKNQWKQSPTAQRVMKDNGLANEHELQSYFIRRVEKMINNRGKRLIGWDEIQEGGLSPTATMMVWRSQMPHIAAQTLARGNDIVMTPNSHLYFDYDQGPGKPAAPEYETINNNQLTWQHVYGLEPVPQGTPREREKQVLGCQANIWTEYIPNLPKWEYHVFPRALALAEVAWTPQELKNEKDFRKRLDRQLPFLDARGVNYKRPDNGAPAQPEAVITRERR
;
A
#
# COMPACT_ATOMS: atom_id res chain seq x y z
N MET A 1 -29.60 16.02 23.58
CA MET A 1 -28.74 16.57 22.53
C MET A 1 -28.89 15.65 21.31
N ASP A 2 -29.47 16.11 20.23
CA ASP A 2 -29.61 15.30 19.02
C ASP A 2 -28.33 15.47 18.19
N VAL A 3 -27.57 14.39 18.05
CA VAL A 3 -26.36 14.37 17.23
C VAL A 3 -26.69 13.63 15.94
N LYS A 4 -26.56 14.31 14.80
CA LYS A 4 -26.62 13.71 13.46
C LYS A 4 -25.19 13.72 12.91
N ASP A 5 -24.52 12.58 12.96
CA ASP A 5 -23.14 12.43 12.50
C ASP A 5 -23.00 11.09 11.75
N GLN A 6 -22.52 11.13 10.51
CA GLN A 6 -22.28 9.95 9.70
C GLN A 6 -21.10 10.18 8.76
N PRO A 7 -20.32 9.15 8.43
CA PRO A 7 -19.24 9.29 7.48
C PRO A 7 -19.78 9.54 6.06
N ARG A 8 -19.04 10.37 5.31
CA ARG A 8 -19.29 10.57 3.88
C ARG A 8 -18.96 9.29 3.09
N PHE A 9 -17.89 8.62 3.46
CA PHE A 9 -17.39 7.44 2.75
C PHE A 9 -17.31 6.22 3.65
N SER A 10 -17.56 5.05 3.07
CA SER A 10 -17.44 3.75 3.75
C SER A 10 -15.98 3.30 3.92
N TRP A 11 -15.06 3.71 3.02
CA TRP A 11 -13.62 3.44 3.12
C TRP A 11 -12.88 4.69 3.57
N ARG A 12 -12.20 4.60 4.70
CA ARG A 12 -11.36 5.65 5.29
C ARG A 12 -10.06 5.00 5.73
N GLY A 13 -9.07 5.02 4.83
CA GLY A 13 -7.91 4.14 4.94
C GLY A 13 -6.58 4.83 5.24
N LEU A 14 -5.70 4.08 5.89
CA LEU A 14 -4.26 4.31 5.91
C LEU A 14 -3.54 3.01 5.49
N MET A 15 -2.44 3.13 4.75
CA MET A 15 -1.58 2.01 4.38
C MET A 15 -0.33 1.98 5.27
N VAL A 16 0.12 0.79 5.61
CA VAL A 16 1.44 0.55 6.22
C VAL A 16 2.23 -0.38 5.30
N ASP A 17 3.36 0.10 4.80
CA ASP A 17 4.35 -0.71 4.09
C ASP A 17 5.32 -1.34 5.08
N SER A 18 5.22 -2.66 5.27
CA SER A 18 6.13 -3.44 6.10
C SER A 18 7.26 -4.12 5.30
N CYS A 19 7.27 -3.93 3.98
CA CYS A 19 8.23 -4.61 3.09
C CYS A 19 9.56 -3.89 3.03
N ARG A 20 9.54 -2.59 2.76
CA ARG A 20 10.77 -1.79 2.69
C ARG A 20 11.35 -1.61 4.08
N HIS A 21 10.53 -1.17 5.05
CA HIS A 21 10.89 -1.20 6.47
C HIS A 21 9.74 -1.77 7.31
N MET A 22 10.05 -2.85 8.03
CA MET A 22 9.07 -3.57 8.83
C MET A 22 8.66 -2.76 10.06
N MET A 23 7.35 -2.60 10.26
CA MET A 23 6.82 -1.97 11.47
C MET A 23 6.54 -3.07 12.51
N PRO A 24 7.10 -3.01 13.73
CA PRO A 24 6.80 -3.96 14.80
C PRO A 24 5.32 -3.95 15.18
N VAL A 25 4.79 -5.09 15.63
CA VAL A 25 3.36 -5.23 16.04
C VAL A 25 2.93 -4.19 17.05
N ARG A 26 3.80 -3.89 18.04
CA ARG A 26 3.55 -2.81 19.02
C ARG A 26 3.26 -1.47 18.33
N ASP A 27 4.02 -1.16 17.30
CA ASP A 27 3.92 0.13 16.60
C ASP A 27 2.69 0.15 15.68
N ILE A 28 2.35 -0.98 15.02
CA ILE A 28 1.10 -1.14 14.28
C ILE A 28 -0.10 -0.92 15.21
N LYS A 29 -0.08 -1.45 16.44
CA LYS A 29 -1.15 -1.24 17.42
C LYS A 29 -1.28 0.23 17.81
N LYS A 30 -0.17 0.97 17.96
CA LYS A 30 -0.23 2.43 18.19
C LYS A 30 -0.86 3.16 17.01
N VAL A 31 -0.55 2.75 15.77
CA VAL A 31 -1.20 3.28 14.56
C VAL A 31 -2.70 3.00 14.59
N LEU A 32 -3.11 1.78 14.94
CA LEU A 32 -4.53 1.42 15.06
C LEU A 32 -5.28 2.23 16.12
N ASP A 33 -4.64 2.53 17.26
CA ASP A 33 -5.22 3.42 18.29
C ASP A 33 -5.46 4.85 17.77
N LEU A 34 -4.52 5.36 16.94
CA LEU A 34 -4.68 6.67 16.31
C LEU A 34 -5.73 6.63 15.20
N MET A 35 -5.79 5.54 14.44
CA MET A 35 -6.83 5.33 13.41
C MET A 35 -8.23 5.32 14.02
N GLU A 36 -8.45 4.58 15.10
CA GLU A 36 -9.71 4.56 15.86
C GLU A 36 -10.09 5.98 16.33
N ARG A 37 -9.15 6.69 16.95
CA ARG A 37 -9.35 8.06 17.44
C ARG A 37 -9.83 9.01 16.35
N TYR A 38 -9.30 8.89 15.14
CA TYR A 38 -9.61 9.77 14.01
C TYR A 38 -10.58 9.16 13.00
N LYS A 39 -11.31 8.11 13.42
CA LYS A 39 -12.40 7.49 12.65
C LYS A 39 -11.99 6.86 11.32
N PHE A 40 -10.73 6.48 11.17
CA PHE A 40 -10.31 5.57 10.11
C PHE A 40 -10.85 4.16 10.41
N ASN A 41 -11.25 3.43 9.36
CA ASN A 41 -11.81 2.09 9.52
C ASN A 41 -11.14 1.02 8.64
N THR A 42 -10.10 1.37 7.91
CA THR A 42 -9.40 0.45 7.02
C THR A 42 -7.90 0.61 7.15
N LEU A 43 -7.21 -0.44 7.61
CA LEU A 43 -5.76 -0.58 7.53
C LEU A 43 -5.42 -1.40 6.30
N HIS A 44 -4.77 -0.80 5.32
CA HIS A 44 -4.18 -1.51 4.20
C HIS A 44 -2.76 -1.91 4.60
N TRP A 45 -2.49 -3.22 4.63
CA TRP A 45 -1.20 -3.75 5.10
C TRP A 45 -0.43 -4.36 3.95
N HIS A 46 0.58 -3.62 3.47
CA HIS A 46 1.46 -4.04 2.38
C HIS A 46 2.54 -4.98 2.93
N LEU A 47 2.40 -6.27 2.63
CA LEU A 47 3.12 -7.36 3.29
C LEU A 47 4.18 -8.02 2.42
N THR A 48 4.18 -7.78 1.10
CA THR A 48 5.18 -8.36 0.18
C THR A 48 5.56 -7.38 -0.90
N ASP A 49 6.86 -7.35 -1.25
CA ASP A 49 7.41 -6.54 -2.32
C ASP A 49 8.79 -7.08 -2.74
N ASP A 50 9.45 -6.46 -3.69
CA ASP A 50 10.77 -6.84 -4.22
C ASP A 50 11.86 -6.93 -3.14
N GLN A 51 11.76 -6.11 -2.07
CA GLN A 51 12.78 -5.99 -1.04
C GLN A 51 12.48 -6.81 0.22
N GLY A 52 11.31 -7.47 0.26
CA GLY A 52 10.99 -8.30 1.41
C GLY A 52 9.60 -8.93 1.37
N TRP A 53 9.53 -10.16 1.82
CA TRP A 53 8.29 -10.91 2.07
C TRP A 53 8.07 -11.05 3.57
N ARG A 54 6.95 -10.53 4.11
CA ARG A 54 6.69 -10.43 5.56
C ARG A 54 5.61 -11.38 6.05
N LEU A 55 4.89 -12.05 5.14
CA LEU A 55 3.75 -12.91 5.44
C LEU A 55 4.20 -14.37 5.57
N PRO A 56 3.96 -15.07 6.70
CA PRO A 56 4.26 -16.49 6.81
C PRO A 56 3.27 -17.31 5.97
N ILE A 57 3.80 -18.22 5.16
CA ILE A 57 3.02 -19.23 4.42
C ILE A 57 3.58 -20.58 4.83
N ALA A 58 2.80 -21.34 5.58
CA ALA A 58 3.28 -22.58 6.21
C ALA A 58 3.88 -23.57 5.20
N LYS A 59 3.28 -23.68 4.03
CA LYS A 59 3.73 -24.55 2.94
C LYS A 59 5.03 -24.06 2.26
N TYR A 60 5.36 -22.78 2.40
CA TYR A 60 6.48 -22.15 1.69
C TYR A 60 7.41 -21.35 2.64
N PRO A 61 8.11 -22.03 3.56
CA PRO A 61 8.91 -21.38 4.62
C PRO A 61 10.05 -20.50 4.09
N ARG A 62 10.57 -20.77 2.88
CA ARG A 62 11.62 -19.94 2.28
C ARG A 62 11.14 -18.54 1.91
N LEU A 63 9.84 -18.28 1.81
CA LEU A 63 9.32 -16.93 1.61
C LEU A 63 9.77 -15.97 2.72
N THR A 64 9.78 -16.43 3.97
CA THR A 64 10.23 -15.61 5.11
C THR A 64 11.72 -15.75 5.39
N THR A 65 12.30 -16.96 5.24
CA THR A 65 13.72 -17.18 5.57
C THR A 65 14.70 -16.69 4.50
N VAL A 66 14.29 -16.68 3.23
CA VAL A 66 15.06 -16.14 2.10
C VAL A 66 14.45 -14.83 1.65
N GLY A 67 13.16 -14.83 1.29
CA GLY A 67 12.44 -13.65 0.78
C GLY A 67 12.30 -12.53 1.83
N GLY A 68 12.38 -12.86 3.12
CA GLY A 68 12.32 -11.89 4.21
C GLY A 68 13.62 -11.12 4.48
N ALA A 69 14.72 -11.42 3.76
CA ALA A 69 16.03 -10.87 4.03
C ALA A 69 16.67 -10.24 2.78
N ARG A 70 17.40 -9.13 2.94
CA ARG A 70 18.24 -8.49 1.93
C ARG A 70 19.60 -8.12 2.52
N ALA A 71 20.64 -8.04 1.69
CA ALA A 71 22.00 -7.82 2.16
C ALA A 71 22.25 -6.38 2.64
N GLN A 72 21.53 -5.41 2.09
CA GLN A 72 21.64 -3.99 2.44
C GLN A 72 20.38 -3.22 2.00
N SER A 73 20.31 -1.95 2.38
CA SER A 73 19.29 -1.03 1.87
C SER A 73 19.96 0.26 1.38
N PRO A 74 19.30 1.03 0.50
CA PRO A 74 19.81 2.34 0.10
C PRO A 74 19.94 3.29 1.29
N VAL A 75 21.01 4.09 1.28
CA VAL A 75 21.19 5.18 2.24
C VAL A 75 20.12 6.26 2.01
N ILE A 76 19.56 6.80 3.09
CA ILE A 76 18.62 7.93 3.00
C ILE A 76 19.27 9.09 2.24
N GLY A 77 18.54 9.64 1.27
CA GLY A 77 19.03 10.72 0.41
C GLY A 77 19.96 10.27 -0.73
N ASN A 78 20.36 9.00 -0.80
CA ASN A 78 21.17 8.46 -1.91
C ASN A 78 20.79 7.02 -2.27
N ARG A 79 19.79 6.88 -3.14
CA ARG A 79 19.26 5.59 -3.58
C ARG A 79 20.27 4.67 -4.30
N ASN A 80 21.38 5.22 -4.77
CA ASN A 80 22.42 4.49 -5.49
C ASN A 80 23.52 3.95 -4.59
N LYS A 81 23.51 4.28 -3.29
CA LYS A 81 24.49 3.84 -2.31
C LYS A 81 23.84 2.91 -1.29
N GLY A 82 24.34 1.68 -1.17
CA GLY A 82 23.94 0.76 -0.11
C GLY A 82 24.59 1.15 1.24
N ASP A 83 23.89 0.83 2.32
CA ASP A 83 24.38 1.06 3.69
C ASP A 83 25.30 -0.09 4.21
N GLY A 84 25.36 -1.19 3.47
CA GLY A 84 26.14 -2.38 3.86
C GLY A 84 25.60 -3.12 5.07
N ILE A 85 24.36 -2.83 5.51
CA ILE A 85 23.75 -3.43 6.71
C ILE A 85 22.69 -4.43 6.29
N PRO A 86 22.82 -5.72 6.61
CA PRO A 86 21.77 -6.71 6.35
C PRO A 86 20.44 -6.33 7.03
N TYR A 87 19.35 -6.52 6.31
CA TYR A 87 18.00 -6.25 6.79
C TYR A 87 17.13 -7.48 6.65
N SER A 88 16.46 -7.90 7.73
CA SER A 88 15.56 -9.04 7.70
C SER A 88 14.41 -8.87 8.68
N GLY A 89 13.33 -9.60 8.44
CA GLY A 89 12.20 -9.66 9.35
C GLY A 89 10.95 -10.21 8.64
N HIS A 90 10.05 -10.76 9.44
CA HIS A 90 8.72 -11.22 9.03
C HIS A 90 7.82 -11.29 10.25
N TYR A 91 6.52 -11.32 10.04
CA TYR A 91 5.56 -11.59 11.11
C TYR A 91 5.32 -13.08 11.27
N THR A 92 5.05 -13.51 12.48
CA THR A 92 4.49 -14.83 12.74
C THR A 92 2.97 -14.83 12.47
N ALA A 93 2.38 -16.00 12.27
CA ALA A 93 0.94 -16.12 12.10
C ALA A 93 0.17 -15.58 13.33
N ASP A 94 0.71 -15.79 14.54
CA ASP A 94 0.08 -15.31 15.78
C ASP A 94 0.15 -13.79 15.91
N GLU A 95 1.26 -13.16 15.49
CA GLU A 95 1.39 -11.70 15.43
C GLU A 95 0.37 -11.09 14.46
N ILE A 96 0.18 -11.71 13.28
CA ILE A 96 -0.83 -11.24 12.32
C ILE A 96 -2.24 -11.38 12.91
N ARG A 97 -2.58 -12.54 13.48
CA ARG A 97 -3.88 -12.74 14.13
C ARG A 97 -4.12 -11.76 15.27
N ASP A 98 -3.07 -11.43 16.03
CA ASP A 98 -3.14 -10.46 17.13
C ASP A 98 -3.42 -9.04 16.60
N VAL A 99 -2.77 -8.61 15.52
CA VAL A 99 -3.05 -7.32 14.85
C VAL A 99 -4.48 -7.30 14.30
N VAL A 100 -4.91 -8.34 13.60
CA VAL A 100 -6.26 -8.43 13.01
C VAL A 100 -7.35 -8.36 14.08
N ARG A 101 -7.18 -9.11 15.19
CA ARG A 101 -8.10 -9.05 16.34
C ARG A 101 -8.12 -7.65 16.94
N TYR A 102 -6.95 -7.06 17.20
CA TYR A 102 -6.80 -5.73 17.78
C TYR A 102 -7.46 -4.63 16.94
N ALA A 103 -7.35 -4.74 15.61
CA ALA A 103 -8.01 -3.85 14.67
C ALA A 103 -9.53 -4.03 14.68
N ARG A 104 -10.02 -5.29 14.63
CA ARG A 104 -11.44 -5.62 14.67
C ARG A 104 -12.12 -5.05 15.93
N ASP A 105 -11.47 -5.15 17.09
CA ASP A 105 -12.00 -4.64 18.37
C ASP A 105 -12.13 -3.11 18.36
N ARG A 106 -11.53 -2.42 17.37
CA ARG A 106 -11.61 -0.97 17.11
C ARG A 106 -12.48 -0.61 15.90
N GLY A 107 -13.19 -1.57 15.33
CA GLY A 107 -13.98 -1.34 14.11
C GLY A 107 -13.12 -1.06 12.87
N ILE A 108 -11.89 -1.54 12.85
CA ILE A 108 -10.95 -1.38 11.72
C ILE A 108 -10.78 -2.72 11.02
N THR A 109 -11.02 -2.73 9.72
CA THR A 109 -10.76 -3.87 8.84
C THR A 109 -9.32 -3.81 8.34
N VAL A 110 -8.60 -4.92 8.43
CA VAL A 110 -7.25 -5.06 7.86
C VAL A 110 -7.35 -5.68 6.48
N ILE A 111 -6.92 -4.97 5.46
CA ILE A 111 -6.85 -5.46 4.08
C ILE A 111 -5.40 -5.88 3.79
N PRO A 112 -5.13 -7.16 3.64
CA PRO A 112 -3.79 -7.65 3.29
C PRO A 112 -3.47 -7.41 1.82
N GLU A 113 -2.24 -6.98 1.54
CA GLU A 113 -1.71 -6.90 0.18
C GLU A 113 -0.57 -7.90 -0.02
N VAL A 114 -0.66 -8.62 -1.13
CA VAL A 114 0.40 -9.49 -1.66
C VAL A 114 0.58 -9.18 -3.14
N GLU A 115 1.75 -8.70 -3.49
CA GLU A 115 2.10 -8.24 -4.82
C GLU A 115 2.15 -9.33 -5.87
N MET A 116 1.48 -9.08 -7.00
CA MET A 116 1.51 -9.92 -8.20
C MET A 116 0.91 -9.18 -9.42
N PRO A 117 1.38 -9.40 -10.65
CA PRO A 117 2.51 -10.26 -11.00
C PRO A 117 3.87 -9.59 -10.86
N GLY A 118 3.95 -8.25 -10.74
CA GLY A 118 5.15 -7.46 -10.46
C GLY A 118 5.50 -7.46 -8.98
N HIS A 119 6.52 -6.68 -8.61
CA HIS A 119 7.02 -6.55 -7.24
C HIS A 119 7.22 -7.90 -6.51
N ALA A 120 7.64 -8.92 -7.28
CA ALA A 120 7.67 -10.31 -6.85
C ALA A 120 9.09 -10.87 -6.60
N SER A 121 10.12 -10.01 -6.68
CA SER A 121 11.53 -10.46 -6.61
C SER A 121 11.84 -11.25 -5.35
N ALA A 122 11.28 -10.88 -4.18
CA ALA A 122 11.53 -11.60 -2.94
C ALA A 122 10.95 -13.02 -2.96
N ALA A 123 9.73 -13.20 -3.47
CA ALA A 123 9.09 -14.51 -3.62
C ALA A 123 9.85 -15.37 -4.65
N ILE A 124 10.23 -14.78 -5.77
CA ILE A 124 10.96 -15.47 -6.85
C ILE A 124 12.40 -15.80 -6.42
N ALA A 125 13.04 -14.97 -5.61
CA ALA A 125 14.33 -15.32 -5.01
C ALA A 125 14.23 -16.52 -4.05
N ALA A 126 13.14 -16.60 -3.30
CA ALA A 126 12.86 -17.72 -2.41
C ALA A 126 12.56 -19.01 -3.18
N TYR A 127 11.79 -18.92 -4.27
CA TYR A 127 11.36 -20.03 -5.13
C TYR A 127 11.56 -19.66 -6.60
N PRO A 128 12.78 -19.82 -7.15
CA PRO A 128 13.12 -19.36 -8.49
C PRO A 128 12.21 -19.89 -9.61
N GLU A 129 11.64 -21.05 -9.43
CA GLU A 129 10.72 -21.69 -10.36
C GLU A 129 9.37 -20.98 -10.52
N LEU A 130 9.06 -19.98 -9.70
CA LEU A 130 7.85 -19.15 -9.81
C LEU A 130 8.00 -18.03 -10.84
N GLY A 131 9.23 -17.69 -11.20
CA GLY A 131 9.52 -16.70 -12.24
C GLY A 131 9.70 -17.30 -13.63
N ASN A 132 10.22 -16.51 -14.56
CA ASN A 132 10.37 -16.88 -15.96
C ASN A 132 11.75 -17.54 -16.18
N THR A 133 11.89 -18.81 -15.81
CA THR A 133 13.15 -19.55 -15.77
C THR A 133 13.77 -19.82 -17.14
N ASP A 134 13.01 -19.65 -18.22
CA ASP A 134 13.38 -19.96 -19.60
C ASP A 134 13.94 -18.75 -20.37
N ILE A 135 14.34 -17.68 -19.65
CA ILE A 135 14.98 -16.50 -20.23
C ILE A 135 16.50 -16.50 -19.98
N PRO A 136 17.30 -15.90 -20.88
CA PRO A 136 18.73 -15.77 -20.68
C PRO A 136 19.09 -14.99 -19.41
N GLY A 137 20.12 -15.44 -18.67
CA GLY A 137 20.64 -14.73 -17.51
C GLY A 137 19.69 -14.68 -16.30
N TYR A 138 18.75 -15.60 -16.20
CA TYR A 138 17.81 -15.67 -15.08
C TYR A 138 18.55 -15.97 -13.77
N ALA A 139 18.62 -14.98 -12.88
CA ALA A 139 19.31 -15.07 -11.59
C ALA A 139 18.57 -14.21 -10.53
N PRO A 140 17.41 -14.66 -10.04
CA PRO A 140 16.60 -13.87 -9.12
C PRO A 140 17.29 -13.68 -7.76
N LYS A 141 17.13 -12.48 -7.21
CA LYS A 141 17.57 -12.14 -5.86
C LYS A 141 16.55 -11.22 -5.20
N VAL A 142 16.57 -11.18 -3.86
CA VAL A 142 15.85 -10.14 -3.11
C VAL A 142 16.50 -8.80 -3.43
N GLN A 143 15.71 -7.77 -3.71
CA GLN A 143 16.24 -6.49 -4.15
C GLN A 143 16.82 -5.68 -2.99
N GLU A 144 17.90 -4.97 -3.30
CA GLU A 144 18.64 -4.12 -2.36
C GLU A 144 18.50 -2.63 -2.68
N THR A 145 17.74 -2.31 -3.74
CA THR A 145 17.49 -0.96 -4.22
C THR A 145 15.99 -0.69 -4.26
N TRP A 146 15.63 0.61 -4.29
CA TRP A 146 14.25 1.03 -4.45
C TRP A 146 13.89 1.22 -5.93
N GLY A 147 12.64 0.98 -6.27
CA GLY A 147 12.09 1.18 -7.62
C GLY A 147 11.51 -0.09 -8.22
N VAL A 148 11.22 -0.04 -9.52
CA VAL A 148 10.62 -1.13 -10.29
C VAL A 148 11.70 -2.12 -10.74
N HIS A 149 11.49 -3.40 -10.48
CA HIS A 149 12.41 -4.48 -10.81
C HIS A 149 11.80 -5.45 -11.83
N SER A 150 12.66 -6.09 -12.63
CA SER A 150 12.20 -6.87 -13.79
C SER A 150 11.56 -8.22 -13.46
N TYR A 151 11.69 -8.71 -12.25
CA TYR A 151 11.19 -10.04 -11.89
C TYR A 151 9.68 -10.04 -11.69
N THR A 152 8.98 -10.69 -12.63
CA THR A 152 7.54 -10.93 -12.57
C THR A 152 7.27 -12.43 -12.44
N PHE A 153 6.19 -12.78 -11.75
CA PHE A 153 5.71 -14.15 -11.72
C PHE A 153 5.48 -14.69 -13.13
N SER A 154 5.80 -15.96 -13.33
CA SER A 154 5.47 -16.66 -14.56
C SER A 154 3.96 -16.94 -14.63
N SER A 155 3.44 -17.07 -15.86
CA SER A 155 2.04 -17.42 -16.09
C SER A 155 1.81 -18.96 -16.17
N THR A 156 2.62 -19.74 -15.45
CA THR A 156 2.54 -21.20 -15.44
C THR A 156 1.55 -21.74 -14.40
N GLU A 157 1.03 -22.94 -14.62
CA GLU A 157 0.15 -23.62 -13.65
C GLU A 157 0.83 -23.84 -12.29
N LYS A 158 2.16 -23.99 -12.26
CA LYS A 158 2.92 -24.10 -11.02
C LYS A 158 2.82 -22.81 -10.19
N THR A 159 2.97 -21.68 -10.83
CA THR A 159 2.83 -20.37 -10.19
C THR A 159 1.40 -20.13 -9.70
N PHE A 160 0.40 -20.47 -10.51
CA PHE A 160 -0.99 -20.32 -10.08
C PHE A 160 -1.35 -21.22 -8.89
N ARG A 161 -0.84 -22.45 -8.81
CA ARG A 161 -1.02 -23.29 -7.61
C ARG A 161 -0.35 -22.69 -6.37
N PHE A 162 0.85 -22.14 -6.53
CA PHE A 162 1.50 -21.40 -5.44
C PHE A 162 0.65 -20.23 -4.96
N LEU A 163 0.14 -19.42 -5.88
CA LEU A 163 -0.70 -18.26 -5.53
C LEU A 163 -2.02 -18.70 -4.88
N GLU A 164 -2.58 -19.81 -5.28
CA GLU A 164 -3.77 -20.37 -4.64
C GLU A 164 -3.50 -20.77 -3.19
N ASP A 165 -2.38 -21.44 -2.90
CA ASP A 165 -1.95 -21.76 -1.54
C ASP A 165 -1.72 -20.49 -0.69
N VAL A 166 -1.15 -19.43 -1.29
CA VAL A 166 -0.95 -18.13 -0.63
C VAL A 166 -2.30 -17.47 -0.29
N ILE A 167 -3.24 -17.47 -1.22
CA ILE A 167 -4.59 -16.94 -1.01
C ILE A 167 -5.33 -17.70 0.09
N ASP A 168 -5.17 -19.02 0.18
CA ASP A 168 -5.75 -19.82 1.25
C ASP A 168 -5.24 -19.40 2.63
N GLU A 169 -3.92 -19.21 2.78
CA GLU A 169 -3.32 -18.76 4.04
C GLU A 169 -3.78 -17.32 4.38
N ILE A 170 -3.86 -16.43 3.40
CA ILE A 170 -4.37 -15.06 3.59
C ILE A 170 -5.81 -15.11 4.11
N CYS A 171 -6.67 -15.95 3.52
CA CYS A 171 -8.06 -16.09 3.97
C CYS A 171 -8.15 -16.57 5.42
N ALA A 172 -7.25 -17.46 5.84
CA ALA A 172 -7.18 -17.98 7.21
C ALA A 172 -6.65 -16.92 8.21
N LEU A 173 -5.68 -16.10 7.80
CA LEU A 173 -5.07 -15.06 8.65
C LEU A 173 -5.93 -13.79 8.75
N PHE A 174 -6.67 -13.47 7.68
CA PHE A 174 -7.50 -12.26 7.58
C PHE A 174 -8.98 -12.61 7.31
N PRO A 175 -9.65 -13.34 8.23
CA PRO A 175 -11.00 -13.84 7.98
C PRO A 175 -12.02 -12.71 7.77
N ASP A 176 -11.84 -11.59 8.48
CA ASP A 176 -12.77 -10.45 8.47
C ASP A 176 -12.57 -9.52 7.26
N SER A 177 -11.49 -9.68 6.49
CA SER A 177 -11.26 -8.86 5.31
C SER A 177 -12.18 -9.26 4.16
N PRO A 178 -13.00 -8.35 3.62
CA PRO A 178 -13.80 -8.63 2.43
C PRO A 178 -12.97 -8.59 1.15
N TYR A 179 -11.74 -8.09 1.20
CA TYR A 179 -10.85 -7.93 0.06
C TYR A 179 -9.51 -8.63 0.28
N ILE A 180 -8.88 -9.00 -0.84
CA ILE A 180 -7.44 -9.25 -0.92
C ILE A 180 -6.88 -8.25 -1.94
N HIS A 181 -5.92 -7.43 -1.52
CA HIS A 181 -5.21 -6.55 -2.42
C HIS A 181 -4.06 -7.32 -3.08
N ILE A 182 -4.01 -7.27 -4.41
CA ILE A 182 -3.03 -8.04 -5.18
C ILE A 182 -1.87 -7.19 -5.72
N GLY A 183 -1.81 -5.90 -5.36
CA GLY A 183 -0.92 -4.96 -6.02
C GLY A 183 -1.33 -4.75 -7.47
N GLY A 184 -0.57 -5.30 -8.40
CA GLY A 184 -0.86 -5.28 -9.83
C GLY A 184 -0.24 -4.13 -10.59
N ASP A 185 0.44 -3.23 -9.87
CA ASP A 185 1.14 -2.07 -10.39
C ASP A 185 2.49 -2.41 -11.01
N GLU A 186 2.95 -1.52 -11.85
CA GLU A 186 4.32 -1.43 -12.38
C GLU A 186 4.93 -2.76 -12.85
N ALA A 187 4.13 -3.74 -13.25
CA ALA A 187 4.61 -5.06 -13.67
C ALA A 187 5.36 -4.98 -15.01
N PRO A 188 6.71 -5.13 -15.04
CA PRO A 188 7.47 -5.07 -16.28
C PRO A 188 7.16 -6.27 -17.18
N LYS A 189 7.00 -6.02 -18.47
CA LYS A 189 6.65 -7.04 -19.46
C LYS A 189 7.88 -7.71 -20.09
N ASN A 190 9.10 -7.25 -19.77
CA ASN A 190 10.33 -7.67 -20.47
C ASN A 190 10.62 -9.17 -20.34
N GLN A 191 10.38 -9.76 -19.17
CA GLN A 191 10.60 -11.18 -18.98
C GLN A 191 9.55 -12.02 -19.73
N TRP A 192 8.29 -11.62 -19.73
CA TRP A 192 7.25 -12.31 -20.51
C TRP A 192 7.50 -12.24 -22.02
N LYS A 193 8.02 -11.09 -22.52
CA LYS A 193 8.41 -10.95 -23.93
C LYS A 193 9.51 -11.94 -24.34
N GLN A 194 10.44 -12.22 -23.44
CA GLN A 194 11.58 -13.11 -23.70
C GLN A 194 11.29 -14.57 -23.40
N SER A 195 10.28 -14.88 -22.58
CA SER A 195 9.97 -16.24 -22.16
C SER A 195 9.18 -17.02 -23.21
N PRO A 196 9.75 -18.07 -23.81
CA PRO A 196 9.01 -18.96 -24.72
C PRO A 196 7.75 -19.55 -24.09
N THR A 197 7.78 -19.82 -22.78
CA THR A 197 6.62 -20.32 -22.02
C THR A 197 5.51 -19.28 -21.93
N ALA A 198 5.84 -18.02 -21.60
CA ALA A 198 4.85 -16.94 -21.57
C ALA A 198 4.23 -16.71 -22.96
N GLN A 199 5.05 -16.70 -24.03
CA GLN A 199 4.58 -16.56 -25.41
C GLN A 199 3.67 -17.72 -25.83
N ARG A 200 3.93 -18.92 -25.36
CA ARG A 200 3.05 -20.09 -25.60
C ARG A 200 1.73 -19.92 -24.87
N VAL A 201 1.74 -19.50 -23.60
CA VAL A 201 0.50 -19.22 -22.85
C VAL A 201 -0.34 -18.18 -23.56
N MET A 202 0.29 -17.12 -24.09
CA MET A 202 -0.41 -16.09 -24.87
C MET A 202 -1.06 -16.69 -26.10
N LYS A 203 -0.31 -17.47 -26.91
CA LYS A 203 -0.82 -18.13 -28.11
C LYS A 203 -1.99 -19.07 -27.80
N ASP A 204 -1.84 -19.91 -26.78
CA ASP A 204 -2.84 -20.94 -26.42
C ASP A 204 -4.14 -20.32 -25.88
N ASN A 205 -4.08 -19.08 -25.37
CA ASN A 205 -5.24 -18.33 -24.86
C ASN A 205 -5.69 -17.19 -25.78
N GLY A 206 -5.12 -17.07 -26.99
CA GLY A 206 -5.50 -16.05 -27.96
C GLY A 206 -5.24 -14.61 -27.49
N LEU A 207 -4.19 -14.40 -26.67
CA LEU A 207 -3.82 -13.09 -26.13
C LEU A 207 -2.90 -12.37 -27.11
N ALA A 208 -3.19 -11.11 -27.41
CA ALA A 208 -2.50 -10.34 -28.44
C ALA A 208 -1.15 -9.76 -27.98
N ASN A 209 -0.99 -9.52 -26.67
CA ASN A 209 0.20 -8.89 -26.10
C ASN A 209 0.31 -9.16 -24.58
N GLU A 210 1.40 -8.71 -23.97
CA GLU A 210 1.71 -8.94 -22.56
C GLU A 210 0.79 -8.16 -21.58
N HIS A 211 0.11 -7.10 -22.02
CA HIS A 211 -0.93 -6.45 -21.23
C HIS A 211 -2.17 -7.35 -21.10
N GLU A 212 -2.53 -8.03 -22.18
CA GLU A 212 -3.60 -9.03 -22.13
C GLU A 212 -3.18 -10.27 -21.31
N LEU A 213 -1.89 -10.64 -21.32
CA LEU A 213 -1.35 -11.68 -20.43
C LEU A 213 -1.46 -11.25 -18.97
N GLN A 214 -1.19 -10.00 -18.63
CA GLN A 214 -1.41 -9.47 -17.29
C GLN A 214 -2.90 -9.55 -16.89
N SER A 215 -3.79 -9.14 -17.76
CA SER A 215 -5.24 -9.26 -17.53
C SER A 215 -5.68 -10.72 -17.36
N TYR A 216 -5.14 -11.64 -18.16
CA TYR A 216 -5.38 -13.08 -18.00
C TYR A 216 -4.90 -13.58 -16.63
N PHE A 217 -3.70 -13.19 -16.21
CA PHE A 217 -3.13 -13.53 -14.91
C PHE A 217 -4.05 -13.04 -13.77
N ILE A 218 -4.42 -11.76 -13.80
CA ILE A 218 -5.28 -11.13 -12.78
C ILE A 218 -6.66 -11.80 -12.73
N ARG A 219 -7.29 -12.10 -13.86
CA ARG A 219 -8.57 -12.82 -13.89
C ARG A 219 -8.50 -14.22 -13.28
N ARG A 220 -7.38 -14.91 -13.46
CA ARG A 220 -7.17 -16.22 -12.82
C ARG A 220 -7.07 -16.10 -11.30
N VAL A 221 -6.30 -15.13 -10.83
CA VAL A 221 -6.16 -14.83 -9.40
C VAL A 221 -7.50 -14.37 -8.81
N GLU A 222 -8.22 -13.48 -9.48
CA GLU A 222 -9.52 -13.03 -9.04
C GLU A 222 -10.51 -14.19 -8.86
N LYS A 223 -10.53 -15.13 -9.79
CA LYS A 223 -11.39 -16.33 -9.66
C LYS A 223 -11.04 -17.12 -8.39
N MET A 224 -9.76 -17.25 -8.03
CA MET A 224 -9.33 -17.91 -6.81
C MET A 224 -9.84 -17.17 -5.57
N ILE A 225 -9.73 -15.84 -5.57
CA ILE A 225 -10.20 -14.96 -4.49
C ILE A 225 -11.73 -15.03 -4.35
N ASN A 226 -12.46 -14.92 -5.46
CA ASN A 226 -13.92 -14.94 -5.47
C ASN A 226 -14.49 -16.29 -5.01
N ASN A 227 -13.82 -17.40 -5.36
CA ASN A 227 -14.21 -18.75 -4.89
C ASN A 227 -14.12 -18.90 -3.35
N ARG A 228 -13.39 -18.00 -2.68
CA ARG A 228 -13.26 -17.94 -1.21
C ARG A 228 -14.16 -16.85 -0.58
N GLY A 229 -15.11 -16.31 -1.36
CA GLY A 229 -16.08 -15.32 -0.91
C GLY A 229 -15.50 -13.94 -0.67
N LYS A 230 -14.28 -13.65 -1.15
CA LYS A 230 -13.64 -12.35 -1.07
C LYS A 230 -13.61 -11.66 -2.43
N ARG A 231 -13.32 -10.36 -2.45
CA ARG A 231 -13.20 -9.56 -3.68
C ARG A 231 -11.74 -9.18 -3.91
N LEU A 232 -11.34 -9.12 -5.17
CA LEU A 232 -10.06 -8.57 -5.57
C LEU A 232 -10.11 -7.04 -5.52
N ILE A 233 -9.05 -6.45 -4.95
CA ILE A 233 -8.72 -5.05 -5.13
C ILE A 233 -7.26 -4.95 -5.60
N GLY A 234 -6.93 -3.94 -6.41
CA GLY A 234 -5.55 -3.70 -6.86
C GLY A 234 -5.36 -2.27 -7.34
N TRP A 235 -4.11 -1.89 -7.55
CA TRP A 235 -3.74 -0.59 -8.09
C TRP A 235 -4.30 -0.41 -9.51
N ASP A 236 -4.38 0.81 -9.99
CA ASP A 236 -5.13 1.11 -11.21
C ASP A 236 -4.55 0.54 -12.51
N GLU A 237 -3.39 -0.08 -12.48
CA GLU A 237 -2.81 -0.88 -13.57
C GLU A 237 -3.51 -2.23 -13.79
N ILE A 238 -4.32 -2.71 -12.85
CA ILE A 238 -5.09 -3.95 -13.05
C ILE A 238 -6.09 -3.86 -14.21
N GLN A 239 -6.39 -2.65 -14.69
CA GLN A 239 -7.21 -2.47 -15.88
C GLN A 239 -6.48 -2.72 -17.21
N GLU A 240 -5.15 -2.76 -17.20
CA GLU A 240 -4.35 -2.96 -18.41
C GLU A 240 -4.67 -4.33 -19.03
N GLY A 241 -5.06 -4.31 -20.31
CA GLY A 241 -5.52 -5.52 -21.01
C GLY A 241 -6.94 -5.97 -20.65
N GLY A 242 -7.65 -5.25 -19.78
CA GLY A 242 -9.08 -5.47 -19.46
C GLY A 242 -9.36 -5.70 -17.98
N LEU A 243 -10.26 -4.89 -17.43
CA LEU A 243 -10.70 -4.97 -16.03
C LEU A 243 -11.88 -5.93 -15.87
N SER A 244 -11.82 -6.78 -14.86
CA SER A 244 -12.95 -7.63 -14.47
C SER A 244 -14.09 -6.80 -13.86
N PRO A 245 -15.37 -7.15 -14.08
CA PRO A 245 -16.51 -6.41 -13.54
C PRO A 245 -16.66 -6.51 -12.02
N THR A 246 -16.01 -7.47 -11.36
CA THR A 246 -16.08 -7.67 -9.90
C THR A 246 -14.88 -7.09 -9.14
N ALA A 247 -13.82 -6.69 -9.85
CA ALA A 247 -12.65 -6.08 -9.24
C ALA A 247 -12.95 -4.66 -8.72
N THR A 248 -12.37 -4.33 -7.57
CA THR A 248 -12.31 -2.95 -7.05
C THR A 248 -10.97 -2.35 -7.41
N MET A 249 -10.94 -1.08 -7.79
CA MET A 249 -9.69 -0.44 -8.22
C MET A 249 -9.26 0.65 -7.25
N MET A 250 -7.98 0.62 -6.87
CA MET A 250 -7.35 1.67 -6.07
C MET A 250 -6.62 2.63 -7.01
N VAL A 251 -7.15 3.86 -7.16
CA VAL A 251 -6.69 4.84 -8.15
C VAL A 251 -5.63 5.74 -7.54
N TRP A 252 -4.39 5.61 -8.00
CA TRP A 252 -3.26 6.36 -7.47
C TRP A 252 -2.61 7.33 -8.46
N ARG A 253 -2.68 7.04 -9.79
CA ARG A 253 -2.03 7.83 -10.83
C ARG A 253 -2.78 9.13 -11.12
N SER A 254 -2.49 10.18 -10.37
CA SER A 254 -3.14 11.51 -10.54
C SER A 254 -2.90 12.13 -11.92
N GLN A 255 -1.82 11.75 -12.61
CA GLN A 255 -1.53 12.16 -13.99
C GLN A 255 -2.45 11.51 -15.04
N MET A 256 -3.25 10.53 -14.63
CA MET A 256 -4.24 9.82 -15.47
C MET A 256 -5.68 9.96 -14.93
N PRO A 257 -6.21 11.17 -14.82
CA PRO A 257 -7.50 11.43 -14.14
C PRO A 257 -8.70 10.74 -14.81
N HIS A 258 -8.58 10.36 -16.08
CA HIS A 258 -9.62 9.64 -16.82
C HIS A 258 -9.85 8.21 -16.31
N ILE A 259 -8.87 7.59 -15.64
CA ILE A 259 -8.96 6.20 -15.18
C ILE A 259 -10.13 6.02 -14.22
N ALA A 260 -10.27 6.89 -13.22
CA ALA A 260 -11.34 6.82 -12.23
C ALA A 260 -12.73 6.91 -12.91
N ALA A 261 -12.91 7.89 -13.80
CA ALA A 261 -14.17 8.09 -14.53
C ALA A 261 -14.51 6.88 -15.43
N GLN A 262 -13.53 6.33 -16.15
CA GLN A 262 -13.71 5.15 -16.98
C GLN A 262 -14.08 3.91 -16.17
N THR A 263 -13.49 3.74 -15.00
CA THR A 263 -13.75 2.61 -14.09
C THR A 263 -15.18 2.71 -13.53
N LEU A 264 -15.57 3.88 -13.06
CA LEU A 264 -16.95 4.12 -12.61
C LEU A 264 -17.98 3.90 -13.74
N ALA A 265 -17.67 4.32 -14.98
CA ALA A 265 -18.54 4.11 -16.13
C ALA A 265 -18.77 2.62 -16.43
N ARG A 266 -17.79 1.76 -16.15
CA ARG A 266 -17.90 0.29 -16.27
C ARG A 266 -18.70 -0.35 -15.14
N GLY A 267 -18.97 0.36 -14.06
CA GLY A 267 -19.71 -0.15 -12.90
C GLY A 267 -18.85 -0.68 -11.76
N ASN A 268 -17.53 -0.57 -11.86
CA ASN A 268 -16.62 -1.01 -10.79
C ASN A 268 -16.55 0.01 -9.65
N ASP A 269 -16.32 -0.47 -8.43
CA ASP A 269 -16.02 0.35 -7.28
C ASP A 269 -14.58 0.85 -7.34
N ILE A 270 -14.34 2.05 -6.77
CA ILE A 270 -13.00 2.63 -6.66
C ILE A 270 -12.71 3.12 -5.25
N VAL A 271 -11.42 3.10 -4.88
CA VAL A 271 -10.85 3.81 -3.73
C VAL A 271 -9.85 4.83 -4.25
N MET A 272 -9.96 6.08 -3.81
CA MET A 272 -9.09 7.15 -4.29
C MET A 272 -7.85 7.29 -3.42
N THR A 273 -6.70 7.16 -4.05
CA THR A 273 -5.37 7.31 -3.39
C THR A 273 -4.40 8.16 -4.24
N PRO A 274 -4.87 9.29 -4.84
CA PRO A 274 -4.06 10.02 -5.80
C PRO A 274 -2.73 10.46 -5.20
N ASN A 275 -1.62 10.12 -5.87
CA ASN A 275 -0.27 10.42 -5.40
C ASN A 275 -0.02 11.92 -5.24
N SER A 276 -0.76 12.77 -5.92
CA SER A 276 -0.72 14.22 -5.75
C SER A 276 -1.22 14.71 -4.37
N HIS A 277 -2.01 13.90 -3.64
CA HIS A 277 -2.66 14.31 -2.38
C HIS A 277 -2.48 13.32 -1.24
N LEU A 278 -2.28 12.04 -1.52
CA LEU A 278 -2.39 10.96 -0.52
C LEU A 278 -1.16 10.06 -0.39
N TYR A 279 -0.01 10.44 -0.99
CA TYR A 279 1.26 9.77 -0.77
C TYR A 279 2.01 10.47 0.36
N PHE A 280 1.88 9.92 1.57
CA PHE A 280 2.42 10.55 2.78
C PHE A 280 3.91 10.24 3.03
N ASP A 281 4.56 9.51 2.16
CA ASP A 281 6.01 9.45 2.04
C ASP A 281 6.61 10.74 1.46
N TYR A 282 5.81 11.61 0.83
CA TYR A 282 6.23 12.93 0.34
C TYR A 282 6.44 13.93 1.47
N ASP A 283 7.28 14.93 1.25
CA ASP A 283 7.55 16.00 2.21
C ASP A 283 6.31 16.85 2.54
N GLN A 284 6.25 17.34 3.76
CA GLN A 284 5.07 18.08 4.26
C GLN A 284 5.15 19.60 4.09
N GLY A 285 6.10 20.17 3.42
CA GLY A 285 6.18 21.63 3.34
C GLY A 285 7.32 22.16 2.51
N PRO A 286 7.39 23.50 2.33
CA PRO A 286 8.41 24.14 1.54
C PRO A 286 9.81 24.02 2.16
N GLY A 287 10.79 23.78 1.31
CA GLY A 287 12.18 23.71 1.71
C GLY A 287 12.63 22.31 2.12
N LYS A 288 13.92 22.19 2.43
CA LYS A 288 14.48 20.97 2.98
C LYS A 288 14.01 20.78 4.42
N PRO A 289 13.73 19.54 4.87
CA PRO A 289 13.52 19.28 6.28
C PRO A 289 14.67 19.83 7.13
N ALA A 290 14.37 20.16 8.37
CA ALA A 290 15.38 20.72 9.30
C ALA A 290 16.54 19.72 9.57
N ALA A 291 16.29 18.42 9.37
CA ALA A 291 17.28 17.37 9.56
C ALA A 291 17.28 16.43 8.34
N PRO A 292 18.48 16.01 7.86
CA PRO A 292 18.62 15.13 6.71
C PRO A 292 17.87 13.79 6.82
N GLU A 293 17.71 13.26 8.01
CA GLU A 293 16.98 12.02 8.29
C GLU A 293 15.47 12.11 8.02
N TYR A 294 14.92 13.31 7.87
CA TYR A 294 13.54 13.53 7.45
C TYR A 294 13.40 13.80 5.95
N GLU A 295 14.52 13.87 5.21
CA GLU A 295 14.48 14.03 3.77
C GLU A 295 13.84 12.80 3.13
N THR A 296 12.95 13.05 2.17
CA THR A 296 12.45 12.06 1.23
C THR A 296 13.05 12.31 -0.14
N ILE A 297 12.99 11.32 -1.04
CA ILE A 297 13.46 11.52 -2.43
C ILE A 297 12.55 12.43 -3.23
N ASN A 298 11.30 12.53 -2.82
CA ASN A 298 10.30 13.27 -3.57
C ASN A 298 10.25 14.71 -3.10
N ASN A 299 10.76 15.62 -3.93
CA ASN A 299 10.59 17.08 -3.75
C ASN A 299 9.13 17.54 -3.89
N ASN A 300 8.17 16.63 -4.02
CA ASN A 300 6.76 16.95 -4.02
C ASN A 300 6.32 17.31 -2.61
N GLN A 301 5.91 18.53 -2.42
CA GLN A 301 5.48 19.02 -1.12
C GLN A 301 3.98 18.79 -0.95
N LEU A 302 3.63 18.01 0.05
CA LEU A 302 2.26 17.65 0.33
C LEU A 302 1.86 18.11 1.74
N THR A 303 1.35 19.34 1.83
CA THR A 303 0.91 19.92 3.11
C THR A 303 -0.45 19.38 3.54
N TRP A 304 -0.82 19.56 4.82
CA TRP A 304 -2.15 19.21 5.29
C TRP A 304 -3.27 20.00 4.57
N GLN A 305 -3.00 21.26 4.17
CA GLN A 305 -3.94 22.06 3.38
C GLN A 305 -4.20 21.41 2.01
N HIS A 306 -3.13 20.91 1.39
CA HIS A 306 -3.24 20.21 0.11
C HIS A 306 -4.12 18.97 0.24
N VAL A 307 -3.88 18.16 1.29
CA VAL A 307 -4.72 16.98 1.60
C VAL A 307 -6.16 17.40 1.88
N TYR A 308 -6.37 18.46 2.66
CA TYR A 308 -7.71 18.98 2.97
C TYR A 308 -8.49 19.42 1.74
N GLY A 309 -7.78 19.94 0.72
CA GLY A 309 -8.36 20.37 -0.57
C GLY A 309 -8.89 19.24 -1.44
N LEU A 310 -8.54 17.98 -1.15
CA LEU A 310 -8.95 16.84 -1.95
C LEU A 310 -10.48 16.70 -2.01
N GLU A 311 -11.00 16.45 -3.21
CA GLU A 311 -12.33 15.90 -3.46
C GLU A 311 -12.18 14.48 -4.02
N PRO A 312 -12.52 13.44 -3.22
CA PRO A 312 -12.38 12.06 -3.67
C PRO A 312 -13.31 11.65 -4.80
N VAL A 313 -14.47 12.31 -4.94
CA VAL A 313 -15.38 12.02 -6.05
C VAL A 313 -14.87 12.73 -7.32
N PRO A 314 -14.51 11.99 -8.40
CA PRO A 314 -14.00 12.61 -9.62
C PRO A 314 -15.01 13.58 -10.21
N GLN A 315 -14.52 14.72 -10.70
CA GLN A 315 -15.37 15.74 -11.31
C GLN A 315 -16.18 15.14 -12.48
N GLY A 316 -17.47 15.46 -12.52
CA GLY A 316 -18.39 14.98 -13.56
C GLY A 316 -18.91 13.55 -13.32
N THR A 317 -18.62 12.95 -12.15
CA THR A 317 -19.22 11.66 -11.79
C THR A 317 -20.75 11.79 -11.67
N PRO A 318 -21.54 10.99 -12.39
CA PRO A 318 -22.99 10.98 -12.24
C PRO A 318 -23.39 10.59 -10.81
N ARG A 319 -24.42 11.24 -10.26
CA ARG A 319 -24.86 11.07 -8.87
C ARG A 319 -25.15 9.61 -8.49
N GLU A 320 -25.72 8.85 -9.41
CA GLU A 320 -26.01 7.42 -9.23
C GLU A 320 -24.73 6.56 -9.13
N ARG A 321 -23.59 7.10 -9.60
CA ARG A 321 -22.29 6.45 -9.57
C ARG A 321 -21.43 6.87 -8.37
N GLU A 322 -21.74 7.96 -7.69
CA GLU A 322 -20.95 8.45 -6.54
C GLU A 322 -20.81 7.39 -5.45
N LYS A 323 -21.82 6.53 -5.26
CA LYS A 323 -21.78 5.41 -4.30
C LYS A 323 -20.71 4.36 -4.59
N GLN A 324 -20.18 4.31 -5.82
CA GLN A 324 -19.09 3.42 -6.21
C GLN A 324 -17.71 3.99 -5.84
N VAL A 325 -17.63 5.27 -5.48
CA VAL A 325 -16.46 5.83 -4.82
C VAL A 325 -16.55 5.44 -3.35
N LEU A 326 -15.91 4.34 -2.98
CA LEU A 326 -15.95 3.80 -1.62
C LEU A 326 -15.33 4.75 -0.60
N GLY A 327 -14.35 5.54 -1.03
CA GLY A 327 -13.69 6.54 -0.20
C GLY A 327 -12.26 6.81 -0.64
N CYS A 328 -11.42 7.13 0.34
CA CYS A 328 -10.03 7.48 0.10
C CYS A 328 -9.08 6.93 1.17
N GLN A 329 -7.81 6.84 0.80
CA GLN A 329 -6.76 6.28 1.64
C GLN A 329 -5.44 7.00 1.40
N ALA A 330 -4.67 7.24 2.47
CA ALA A 330 -3.28 7.64 2.34
C ALA A 330 -2.35 6.44 2.33
N ASN A 331 -1.34 6.50 1.44
CA ASN A 331 -0.30 5.50 1.30
C ASN A 331 1.00 6.02 1.92
N ILE A 332 1.63 5.18 2.75
CA ILE A 332 2.88 5.53 3.43
C ILE A 332 3.92 4.48 3.04
N TRP A 333 4.57 4.72 1.90
CA TRP A 333 5.69 3.92 1.43
C TRP A 333 6.90 4.12 2.31
N THR A 334 7.61 3.04 2.65
CA THR A 334 8.61 3.08 3.72
C THR A 334 10.06 2.96 3.24
N GLU A 335 10.34 3.24 1.96
CA GLU A 335 11.71 3.24 1.43
C GLU A 335 12.67 4.11 2.26
N TYR A 336 12.17 5.25 2.76
CA TYR A 336 12.91 6.23 3.57
C TYR A 336 12.29 6.48 4.93
N ILE A 337 11.37 5.61 5.37
CA ILE A 337 10.66 5.71 6.66
C ILE A 337 10.96 4.45 7.49
N PRO A 338 12.15 4.37 8.14
CA PRO A 338 12.63 3.14 8.75
C PRO A 338 12.01 2.82 10.12
N ASN A 339 11.27 3.74 10.73
CA ASN A 339 10.74 3.58 12.08
C ASN A 339 9.47 4.39 12.33
N LEU A 340 8.78 4.08 13.44
CA LEU A 340 7.54 4.75 13.83
C LEU A 340 7.67 6.27 14.03
N PRO A 341 8.72 6.82 14.69
CA PRO A 341 8.82 8.28 14.83
C PRO A 341 8.85 9.02 13.50
N LYS A 342 9.56 8.49 12.50
CA LYS A 342 9.56 9.08 11.16
C LYS A 342 8.22 8.88 10.46
N TRP A 343 7.59 7.72 10.60
CA TRP A 343 6.26 7.45 10.08
C TRP A 343 5.23 8.45 10.64
N GLU A 344 5.24 8.67 11.95
CA GLU A 344 4.37 9.64 12.63
C GLU A 344 4.60 11.08 12.11
N TYR A 345 5.87 11.46 11.91
CA TYR A 345 6.22 12.77 11.35
C TYR A 345 5.65 12.97 9.95
N HIS A 346 5.68 11.95 9.11
CA HIS A 346 5.12 12.00 7.77
C HIS A 346 3.59 11.97 7.74
N VAL A 347 2.97 11.26 8.67
CA VAL A 347 1.52 11.04 8.67
C VAL A 347 0.77 12.18 9.35
N PHE A 348 1.28 12.72 10.44
CA PHE A 348 0.59 13.77 11.18
C PHE A 348 1.21 15.16 10.93
N PRO A 349 0.38 16.20 10.76
CA PRO A 349 -1.08 16.24 10.94
C PRO A 349 -1.92 15.92 9.69
N ARG A 350 -1.30 15.49 8.55
CA ARG A 350 -2.02 15.23 7.28
C ARG A 350 -3.16 14.23 7.43
N ALA A 351 -2.97 13.20 8.26
CA ALA A 351 -4.02 12.22 8.54
C ALA A 351 -5.28 12.83 9.14
N LEU A 352 -5.17 13.91 9.94
CA LEU A 352 -6.34 14.61 10.47
C LEU A 352 -7.11 15.32 9.36
N ALA A 353 -6.40 15.88 8.38
CA ALA A 353 -7.02 16.48 7.19
C ALA A 353 -7.72 15.42 6.34
N LEU A 354 -7.09 14.27 6.12
CA LEU A 354 -7.70 13.14 5.41
C LEU A 354 -8.94 12.59 6.17
N ALA A 355 -8.88 12.49 7.49
CA ALA A 355 -10.02 12.07 8.31
C ALA A 355 -11.24 12.98 8.08
N GLU A 356 -11.02 14.29 8.02
CA GLU A 356 -12.08 15.27 7.70
C GLU A 356 -12.60 15.10 6.28
N VAL A 357 -11.72 14.95 5.28
CA VAL A 357 -12.11 14.72 3.88
C VAL A 357 -12.96 13.46 3.74
N ALA A 358 -12.60 12.40 4.46
CA ALA A 358 -13.31 11.12 4.38
C ALA A 358 -14.62 11.08 5.17
N TRP A 359 -14.79 12.00 6.14
CA TRP A 359 -15.95 12.02 7.02
C TRP A 359 -16.98 13.09 6.64
N THR A 360 -16.52 14.31 6.34
CA THR A 360 -17.38 15.49 6.21
C THR A 360 -17.86 15.68 4.77
N PRO A 361 -19.15 15.89 4.53
CA PRO A 361 -19.65 16.30 3.21
C PRO A 361 -18.89 17.54 2.67
N GLN A 362 -18.63 17.57 1.36
CA GLN A 362 -17.79 18.59 0.73
C GLN A 362 -18.29 20.01 1.00
N GLU A 363 -19.59 20.21 0.96
CA GLU A 363 -20.24 21.50 1.18
C GLU A 363 -20.17 22.01 2.62
N LEU A 364 -19.83 21.14 3.57
CA LEU A 364 -19.66 21.48 4.99
C LEU A 364 -18.20 21.69 5.39
N LYS A 365 -17.26 21.43 4.49
CA LYS A 365 -15.83 21.65 4.76
C LYS A 365 -15.51 23.12 4.89
N ASN A 366 -14.75 23.48 5.95
CA ASN A 366 -14.26 24.82 6.20
C ASN A 366 -12.84 24.78 6.76
N GLU A 367 -11.87 25.17 5.95
CA GLU A 367 -10.45 25.09 6.30
C GLU A 367 -10.08 25.92 7.54
N LYS A 368 -10.66 27.12 7.71
CA LYS A 368 -10.37 27.98 8.88
C LYS A 368 -10.89 27.36 10.18
N ASP A 369 -12.07 26.73 10.12
CA ASP A 369 -12.63 26.01 11.27
C ASP A 369 -11.86 24.72 11.52
N PHE A 370 -11.53 23.96 10.48
CA PHE A 370 -10.69 22.77 10.58
C PHE A 370 -9.37 23.10 11.27
N ARG A 371 -8.69 24.18 10.88
CA ARG A 371 -7.42 24.60 11.51
C ARG A 371 -7.58 24.80 13.02
N LYS A 372 -8.64 25.43 13.49
CA LYS A 372 -8.92 25.60 14.92
C LYS A 372 -9.12 24.27 15.63
N ARG A 373 -9.78 23.33 14.97
CA ARG A 373 -10.00 21.97 15.53
C ARG A 373 -8.72 21.15 15.50
N LEU A 374 -7.91 21.30 14.46
CA LEU A 374 -6.57 20.70 14.37
C LEU A 374 -5.69 21.14 15.54
N ASP A 375 -5.60 22.45 15.80
CA ASP A 375 -4.80 23.00 16.90
C ASP A 375 -5.21 22.41 18.26
N ARG A 376 -6.50 22.11 18.46
CA ARG A 376 -7.01 21.45 19.67
C ARG A 376 -6.61 19.98 19.79
N GLN A 377 -6.22 19.33 18.68
CA GLN A 377 -5.74 17.92 18.70
C GLN A 377 -4.23 17.82 18.99
N LEU A 378 -3.46 18.88 18.76
CA LEU A 378 -2.01 18.82 18.97
C LEU A 378 -1.62 18.45 20.41
N PRO A 379 -2.24 19.00 21.48
CA PRO A 379 -1.96 18.57 22.86
C PRO A 379 -2.23 17.09 23.11
N PHE A 380 -3.21 16.50 22.42
CA PHE A 380 -3.48 15.07 22.50
C PHE A 380 -2.35 14.25 21.83
N LEU A 381 -1.88 14.67 20.66
CA LEU A 381 -0.73 14.04 20.01
C LEU A 381 0.53 14.14 20.88
N ASP A 382 0.79 15.32 21.47
CA ASP A 382 1.88 15.53 22.44
C ASP A 382 1.77 14.55 23.64
N ALA A 383 0.60 14.44 24.25
CA ALA A 383 0.36 13.56 25.38
C ALA A 383 0.50 12.06 25.06
N ARG A 384 0.32 11.68 23.79
CA ARG A 384 0.51 10.32 23.30
C ARG A 384 1.92 10.05 22.76
N GLY A 385 2.81 11.02 22.85
CA GLY A 385 4.18 10.90 22.34
C GLY A 385 4.23 10.65 20.84
N VAL A 386 3.34 11.28 20.06
CA VAL A 386 3.35 11.22 18.59
C VAL A 386 4.32 12.24 18.04
N ASN A 387 5.26 11.79 17.24
CA ASN A 387 6.25 12.67 16.60
C ASN A 387 5.69 13.27 15.31
N TYR A 388 4.82 14.27 15.42
CA TYR A 388 4.18 14.91 14.27
C TYR A 388 4.91 16.19 13.81
N LYS A 389 4.77 16.54 12.53
CA LYS A 389 5.23 17.83 12.02
C LYS A 389 4.34 18.96 12.54
N ARG A 390 4.92 19.99 13.16
CA ARG A 390 4.18 21.19 13.58
C ARG A 390 3.55 21.91 12.38
N PRO A 391 2.25 22.29 12.41
CA PRO A 391 1.56 22.90 11.28
C PRO A 391 2.17 24.23 10.78
N ASP A 392 2.93 24.92 11.62
CA ASP A 392 3.50 26.24 11.36
C ASP A 392 4.99 26.18 10.98
N ASN A 393 5.46 25.12 10.36
CA ASN A 393 6.87 24.90 9.98
C ASN A 393 7.86 24.89 11.16
N GLY A 394 7.40 24.65 12.38
CA GLY A 394 8.25 24.42 13.55
C GLY A 394 9.00 23.09 13.51
N ALA A 395 10.02 22.95 14.37
CA ALA A 395 10.70 21.71 14.61
C ALA A 395 9.72 20.56 15.00
N PRO A 396 10.11 19.29 14.86
CA PRO A 396 9.33 18.14 15.35
C PRO A 396 8.88 18.32 16.79
N ALA A 397 7.74 17.72 17.15
CA ALA A 397 7.19 17.82 18.51
C ALA A 397 8.10 17.23 19.58
N GLN A 398 8.92 16.25 19.21
CA GLN A 398 9.92 15.61 20.07
C GLN A 398 11.34 15.91 19.57
N PRO A 399 12.34 15.93 20.48
CA PRO A 399 13.73 15.98 20.08
C PRO A 399 14.01 14.81 19.11
N GLU A 400 14.78 15.11 18.09
CA GLU A 400 15.12 14.20 16.99
C GLU A 400 15.45 12.82 17.52
N ALA A 401 14.56 11.85 17.27
CA ALA A 401 14.92 10.45 17.47
C ALA A 401 15.96 10.13 16.41
N VAL A 402 17.20 9.94 16.86
CA VAL A 402 18.30 9.51 15.98
C VAL A 402 17.83 8.26 15.26
N ILE A 403 17.71 8.35 13.93
CA ILE A 403 17.34 7.21 13.08
C ILE A 403 18.56 6.30 12.99
N THR A 404 18.89 5.64 14.09
CA THR A 404 19.85 4.55 14.08
C THR A 404 19.09 3.26 13.77
N ARG A 405 19.49 2.57 12.71
CA ARG A 405 19.16 1.16 12.59
C ARG A 405 19.82 0.45 13.78
N GLU A 406 19.00 -0.04 14.69
CA GLU A 406 19.54 -0.95 15.70
C GLU A 406 20.14 -2.16 14.98
N ARG A 407 21.41 -2.43 15.26
CA ARG A 407 22.02 -3.71 14.89
C ARG A 407 21.31 -4.79 15.70
N ARG A 408 20.51 -5.57 15.04
CA ARG A 408 19.96 -6.83 15.57
C ARG A 408 20.65 -7.99 14.90
#